data_1dbd7c74efc494c814bfd2a16a32871b
#
_entry.id   1dbd7c74efc494c814bfd2a16a32871b
#
_cell.length_a   1.000
_cell.length_b   1.000
_cell.length_c   1.000
_cell.angle_alpha   90.00
_cell.angle_beta   90.00
_cell.angle_gamma   90.00
#
_symmetry.space_group_name_H-M   'P 1'
#
loop_
_entity.id
_entity.type
_entity.pdbx_description
1 polymer ?
#
loop_
_entity_poly.entity_id
_entity_poly.type
_entity_poly.pdbx_seq_one_letter_code
_entity_poly.pdbx_strand_id
1 'polypeptide(L)'
;MNNKVCFGCGVKLQNTDSNKKGYTPKIDASYCMRCFRMIHYGENAIVDTPKEVKEIINKINKDDKFVLFLCDFLNINNDVIKIFKSIKCKKMMIINKCELMPKTINKNTFASYIKDNYKIKDEVKLKGGTKNHGAKSILEYLTSHNIKSAYVLGISNSGKSTLINDLMDLCGTNKNKIAVNRRANTTLDFLRVKLNEQLTIIDSPGFIIKNSLDVDAYNKGITAYSFNIKAGDTLSLIDNKYYVKFDSDTKIVFYTNVDANKVVKKYYRAAEGLKYCLDINNYEDLVITGLGYMYIKNKCKISTNIPLNYLETRSSMFGGPNE
;
A
#
# COMPACT_ATOMS: atom_id res chain seq x y z
N MET A 1 4.00 2.03 43.44
CA MET A 1 4.03 1.52 42.06
C MET A 1 3.12 2.40 41.22
N ASN A 2 3.65 3.15 40.25
CA ASN A 2 2.84 4.03 39.42
C ASN A 2 1.90 3.21 38.52
N ASN A 3 0.59 3.34 38.75
CA ASN A 3 -0.46 2.68 37.94
C ASN A 3 -0.78 3.46 36.65
N LYS A 4 0.23 4.10 36.05
CA LYS A 4 0.03 4.92 34.87
C LYS A 4 -0.28 4.03 33.65
N VAL A 5 -1.35 4.35 32.94
CA VAL A 5 -1.75 3.64 31.71
C VAL A 5 -1.42 4.47 30.47
N CYS A 6 -1.10 3.83 29.40
CA CYS A 6 -0.83 4.47 28.11
C CYS A 6 -2.11 5.13 27.57
N PHE A 7 -2.10 6.43 27.32
CA PHE A 7 -3.24 7.16 26.77
C PHE A 7 -3.66 6.67 25.37
N GLY A 8 -2.73 6.04 24.66
CA GLY A 8 -2.99 5.48 23.34
C GLY A 8 -3.68 4.11 23.38
N CYS A 9 -3.23 3.18 24.20
CA CYS A 9 -3.69 1.79 24.18
C CYS A 9 -4.28 1.28 25.49
N GLY A 10 -4.31 2.09 26.54
CA GLY A 10 -4.87 1.70 27.84
C GLY A 10 -4.04 0.63 28.59
N VAL A 11 -2.94 0.13 28.04
CA VAL A 11 -2.08 -0.86 28.71
C VAL A 11 -1.24 -0.15 29.79
N LYS A 12 -1.04 -0.81 30.92
CA LYS A 12 -0.18 -0.31 32.00
C LYS A 12 1.23 -0.06 31.44
N LEU A 13 1.77 1.13 31.70
CA LEU A 13 3.11 1.49 31.27
C LEU A 13 4.14 0.75 32.14
N GLN A 14 5.19 0.27 31.46
CA GLN A 14 6.34 -0.38 32.11
C GLN A 14 7.64 -0.01 31.37
N ASN A 15 8.76 -0.02 32.05
CA ASN A 15 10.08 0.28 31.51
C ASN A 15 11.09 -0.86 31.68
N THR A 16 10.61 -2.06 32.03
CA THR A 16 11.46 -3.20 32.39
C THR A 16 11.75 -4.13 31.21
N ASP A 17 10.81 -4.25 30.24
CA ASP A 17 10.94 -5.18 29.11
C ASP A 17 10.49 -4.51 27.81
N SER A 18 11.45 -4.25 26.92
CA SER A 18 11.22 -3.56 25.65
C SER A 18 10.33 -4.36 24.67
N ASN A 19 10.25 -5.67 24.83
CA ASN A 19 9.47 -6.56 23.97
C ASN A 19 8.03 -6.75 24.46
N LYS A 20 7.73 -6.31 25.69
CA LYS A 20 6.39 -6.40 26.26
C LYS A 20 5.53 -5.19 25.98
N LYS A 21 4.20 -5.42 25.91
CA LYS A 21 3.21 -4.36 25.76
C LYS A 21 3.32 -3.34 26.90
N GLY A 22 3.15 -2.07 26.56
CA GLY A 22 3.23 -0.99 27.54
C GLY A 22 4.63 -0.43 27.75
N TYR A 23 5.65 -0.97 27.08
CA TYR A 23 7.02 -0.47 27.23
C TYR A 23 7.16 1.00 26.86
N THR A 24 7.86 1.73 27.70
CA THR A 24 8.33 3.10 27.45
C THR A 24 9.66 3.31 28.18
N PRO A 25 10.66 3.94 27.55
CA PRO A 25 11.94 4.23 28.22
C PRO A 25 11.77 5.25 29.37
N LYS A 26 10.71 6.06 29.34
CA LYS A 26 10.37 7.05 30.37
C LYS A 26 9.06 6.68 31.01
N ILE A 27 9.07 6.30 32.29
CA ILE A 27 7.88 5.86 33.05
C ILE A 27 6.83 6.96 33.24
N ASP A 28 7.22 8.20 33.10
CA ASP A 28 6.35 9.38 33.14
C ASP A 28 5.71 9.73 31.79
N ALA A 29 6.06 9.00 30.73
CA ALA A 29 5.50 9.20 29.40
C ALA A 29 3.97 9.00 29.39
N SER A 30 3.30 9.73 28.50
CA SER A 30 1.85 9.60 28.27
C SER A 30 1.49 8.40 27.40
N TYR A 31 2.45 7.92 26.61
CA TYR A 31 2.27 6.83 25.65
C TYR A 31 3.35 5.76 25.80
N CYS A 32 2.97 4.50 25.59
CA CYS A 32 3.98 3.47 25.40
C CYS A 32 4.71 3.69 24.06
N MET A 33 5.93 3.15 23.94
CA MET A 33 6.79 3.34 22.76
C MET A 33 6.05 2.99 21.44
N ARG A 34 5.23 1.96 21.45
CA ARG A 34 4.43 1.57 20.29
C ARG A 34 3.39 2.63 19.90
N CYS A 35 2.61 3.13 20.85
CA CYS A 35 1.64 4.20 20.59
C CYS A 35 2.34 5.51 20.23
N PHE A 36 3.47 5.80 20.85
CA PHE A 36 4.27 6.96 20.50
C PHE A 36 4.75 6.89 19.05
N ARG A 37 5.33 5.76 18.62
CA ARG A 37 5.77 5.56 17.24
C ARG A 37 4.63 5.65 16.24
N MET A 38 3.47 5.08 16.58
CA MET A 38 2.27 5.16 15.75
C MET A 38 1.78 6.60 15.56
N ILE A 39 1.76 7.40 16.64
CA ILE A 39 1.27 8.79 16.62
C ILE A 39 2.26 9.72 15.91
N HIS A 40 3.56 9.57 16.17
CA HIS A 40 4.57 10.51 15.70
C HIS A 40 5.26 10.09 14.40
N TYR A 41 5.37 8.79 14.14
CA TYR A 41 6.09 8.25 12.97
C TYR A 41 5.19 7.42 12.05
N GLY A 42 3.91 7.21 12.39
CA GLY A 42 2.99 6.42 11.58
C GLY A 42 3.31 4.92 11.53
N GLU A 43 4.13 4.42 12.46
CA GLU A 43 4.50 3.00 12.54
C GLU A 43 3.33 2.18 13.10
N ASN A 44 2.61 1.48 12.22
CA ASN A 44 1.54 0.56 12.60
C ASN A 44 2.09 -0.85 12.84
N ALA A 45 1.37 -1.65 13.62
CA ALA A 45 1.61 -3.08 13.67
C ALA A 45 1.48 -3.68 12.26
N ILE A 46 2.46 -4.48 11.88
CA ILE A 46 2.48 -5.16 10.58
C ILE A 46 2.11 -6.62 10.81
N VAL A 47 1.27 -7.14 9.94
CA VAL A 47 0.87 -8.54 9.89
C VAL A 47 1.45 -9.13 8.62
N ASP A 48 2.20 -10.21 8.73
CA ASP A 48 2.97 -10.80 7.63
C ASP A 48 2.47 -12.19 7.21
N THR A 49 1.55 -12.77 7.97
CA THR A 49 1.02 -14.09 7.64
C THR A 49 -0.37 -14.01 7.00
N PRO A 50 -0.67 -14.85 5.99
CA PRO A 50 -2.03 -14.92 5.39
C PRO A 50 -3.09 -15.32 6.39
N LYS A 51 -2.74 -16.10 7.41
CA LYS A 51 -3.66 -16.48 8.47
C LYS A 51 -4.13 -15.24 9.22
N GLU A 52 -3.22 -14.39 9.65
CA GLU A 52 -3.54 -13.16 10.38
C GLU A 52 -4.33 -12.16 9.50
N VAL A 53 -3.98 -12.01 8.22
CA VAL A 53 -4.77 -11.19 7.28
C VAL A 53 -6.20 -11.73 7.17
N LYS A 54 -6.37 -13.05 7.07
CA LYS A 54 -7.69 -13.69 7.03
C LYS A 54 -8.47 -13.50 8.33
N GLU A 55 -7.81 -13.55 9.47
CA GLU A 55 -8.42 -13.30 10.79
C GLU A 55 -8.90 -11.83 10.91
N ILE A 56 -8.10 -10.86 10.43
CA ILE A 56 -8.49 -9.45 10.37
C ILE A 56 -9.75 -9.29 9.51
N ILE A 57 -9.76 -9.85 8.30
CA ILE A 57 -10.89 -9.76 7.38
C ILE A 57 -12.13 -10.41 7.96
N ASN A 58 -12.01 -11.59 8.56
CA ASN A 58 -13.14 -12.29 9.20
C ASN A 58 -13.74 -11.46 10.33
N LYS A 59 -12.91 -10.81 11.14
CA LYS A 59 -13.37 -9.92 12.20
C LYS A 59 -14.09 -8.69 11.65
N ILE A 60 -13.53 -8.05 10.60
CA ILE A 60 -14.15 -6.92 9.93
C ILE A 60 -15.50 -7.32 9.33
N ASN A 61 -15.55 -8.45 8.61
CA ASN A 61 -16.78 -8.97 8.02
C ASN A 61 -17.85 -9.30 9.06
N LYS A 62 -17.47 -9.75 10.26
CA LYS A 62 -18.41 -10.00 11.37
C LYS A 62 -18.93 -8.72 12.00
N ASP A 63 -18.13 -7.67 12.04
CA ASP A 63 -18.47 -6.36 12.63
C ASP A 63 -19.35 -5.50 11.69
N ASP A 64 -19.40 -5.85 10.41
CA ASP A 64 -20.21 -5.27 9.32
C ASP A 64 -20.19 -3.73 9.26
N LYS A 65 -19.01 -3.14 9.48
CA LYS A 65 -18.82 -1.70 9.35
C LYS A 65 -18.23 -1.36 7.99
N PHE A 66 -18.38 -0.12 7.59
CA PHE A 66 -17.79 0.38 6.35
C PHE A 66 -16.27 0.21 6.35
N VAL A 67 -15.66 -0.10 5.20
CA VAL A 67 -14.22 -0.31 5.06
C VAL A 67 -13.61 0.64 4.05
N LEU A 68 -12.65 1.42 4.49
CA LEU A 68 -11.71 2.17 3.65
C LEU A 68 -10.49 1.29 3.42
N PHE A 69 -10.37 0.73 2.21
CA PHE A 69 -9.24 -0.13 1.86
C PHE A 69 -8.20 0.65 1.09
N LEU A 70 -7.00 0.78 1.66
CA LEU A 70 -5.91 1.54 1.06
C LEU A 70 -4.89 0.62 0.37
N CYS A 71 -4.57 0.96 -0.86
CA CYS A 71 -3.36 0.51 -1.54
C CYS A 71 -2.69 1.72 -2.18
N ASP A 72 -1.39 1.66 -2.41
CA ASP A 72 -0.74 2.65 -3.24
C ASP A 72 -0.73 2.19 -4.70
N PHE A 73 -0.53 3.14 -5.59
CA PHE A 73 -0.67 2.91 -7.01
C PHE A 73 0.37 1.93 -7.60
N LEU A 74 1.55 1.77 -6.98
CA LEU A 74 2.55 0.79 -7.41
C LEU A 74 2.17 -0.66 -7.03
N ASN A 75 1.42 -0.81 -5.95
CA ASN A 75 1.11 -2.11 -5.36
C ASN A 75 -0.27 -2.65 -5.76
N ILE A 76 -0.90 -2.08 -6.81
CA ILE A 76 -2.14 -2.62 -7.36
C ILE A 76 -1.80 -3.88 -8.15
N ASN A 77 -2.19 -5.04 -7.63
CA ASN A 77 -2.02 -6.34 -8.25
C ASN A 77 -3.17 -7.28 -7.86
N ASN A 78 -3.20 -8.46 -8.48
CA ASN A 78 -4.27 -9.44 -8.25
C ASN A 78 -4.40 -9.87 -6.79
N ASP A 79 -3.31 -9.98 -6.04
CA ASP A 79 -3.36 -10.41 -4.64
C ASP A 79 -3.99 -9.34 -3.74
N VAL A 80 -3.65 -8.07 -3.95
CA VAL A 80 -4.30 -6.94 -3.28
C VAL A 80 -5.80 -6.90 -3.61
N ILE A 81 -6.14 -7.10 -4.88
CA ILE A 81 -7.54 -7.11 -5.32
C ILE A 81 -8.31 -8.30 -4.75
N LYS A 82 -7.70 -9.49 -4.65
CA LYS A 82 -8.32 -10.65 -3.98
C LYS A 82 -8.63 -10.35 -2.51
N ILE A 83 -7.70 -9.69 -1.80
CA ILE A 83 -7.91 -9.27 -0.41
C ILE A 83 -9.07 -8.27 -0.35
N PHE A 84 -9.08 -7.23 -1.19
CA PHE A 84 -10.17 -6.28 -1.26
C PHE A 84 -11.53 -6.97 -1.52
N LYS A 85 -11.60 -7.88 -2.49
CA LYS A 85 -12.82 -8.62 -2.82
C LYS A 85 -13.30 -9.56 -1.71
N SER A 86 -12.42 -10.04 -0.85
CA SER A 86 -12.78 -10.91 0.29
C SER A 86 -13.48 -10.17 1.43
N ILE A 87 -13.45 -8.84 1.43
CA ILE A 87 -14.21 -8.00 2.35
C ILE A 87 -15.66 -7.99 1.87
N LYS A 88 -16.59 -8.43 2.72
CA LYS A 88 -18.02 -8.56 2.40
C LYS A 88 -18.83 -7.32 2.76
N CYS A 89 -18.34 -6.51 3.70
CA CYS A 89 -18.96 -5.26 4.13
C CYS A 89 -18.98 -4.22 2.99
N LYS A 90 -19.81 -3.19 3.13
CA LYS A 90 -19.73 -1.99 2.29
C LYS A 90 -18.32 -1.40 2.39
N LYS A 91 -17.73 -1.09 1.27
CA LYS A 91 -16.32 -0.70 1.19
C LYS A 91 -16.04 0.29 0.09
N MET A 92 -14.88 0.94 0.19
CA MET A 92 -14.32 1.83 -0.82
C MET A 92 -12.85 1.49 -0.97
N MET A 93 -12.36 1.41 -2.20
CA MET A 93 -10.92 1.35 -2.48
C MET A 93 -10.35 2.75 -2.57
N ILE A 94 -9.26 2.99 -1.88
CA ILE A 94 -8.52 4.24 -1.94
C ILE A 94 -7.14 3.94 -2.50
N ILE A 95 -6.88 4.45 -3.70
CA ILE A 95 -5.56 4.37 -4.33
C ILE A 95 -4.79 5.62 -3.94
N ASN A 96 -3.75 5.43 -3.16
CA ASN A 96 -2.93 6.51 -2.60
C ASN A 96 -1.65 6.74 -3.41
N LYS A 97 -0.93 7.81 -3.10
CA LYS A 97 0.30 8.28 -3.76
C LYS A 97 0.10 8.65 -5.24
N CYS A 98 -1.10 9.04 -5.60
CA CYS A 98 -1.44 9.44 -6.98
C CYS A 98 -0.80 10.76 -7.42
N GLU A 99 -0.12 11.50 -6.53
CA GLU A 99 0.74 12.62 -6.88
C GLU A 99 1.96 12.21 -7.72
N LEU A 100 2.29 10.94 -7.66
CA LEU A 100 3.45 10.35 -8.33
C LEU A 100 3.10 9.78 -9.70
N MET A 101 1.81 9.81 -10.07
CA MET A 101 1.35 9.43 -11.40
C MET A 101 1.83 10.45 -12.44
N PRO A 102 2.12 10.02 -13.67
CA PRO A 102 2.36 10.93 -14.77
C PRO A 102 1.25 11.97 -14.90
N LYS A 103 1.63 13.26 -15.09
CA LYS A 103 0.67 14.38 -15.17
C LYS A 103 -0.28 14.28 -16.36
N THR A 104 0.11 13.51 -17.38
CA THR A 104 -0.69 13.26 -18.58
C THR A 104 -1.91 12.38 -18.32
N ILE A 105 -1.95 11.67 -17.20
CA ILE A 105 -3.00 10.71 -16.90
C ILE A 105 -4.17 11.39 -16.22
N ASN A 106 -5.35 11.24 -16.84
CA ASN A 106 -6.59 11.69 -16.24
C ASN A 106 -6.97 10.75 -15.08
N LYS A 107 -7.13 11.30 -13.89
CA LYS A 107 -7.46 10.56 -12.68
C LYS A 107 -8.78 9.79 -12.78
N ASN A 108 -9.77 10.35 -13.44
CA ASN A 108 -11.07 9.68 -13.60
C ASN A 108 -10.95 8.48 -14.53
N THR A 109 -10.23 8.61 -15.64
CA THR A 109 -9.94 7.51 -16.57
C THR A 109 -9.19 6.39 -15.85
N PHE A 110 -8.22 6.73 -15.00
CA PHE A 110 -7.48 5.74 -14.22
C PHE A 110 -8.38 4.99 -13.21
N ALA A 111 -9.26 5.69 -12.49
CA ALA A 111 -10.20 5.04 -11.58
C ALA A 111 -11.16 4.08 -12.34
N SER A 112 -11.65 4.49 -13.50
CA SER A 112 -12.49 3.63 -14.37
C SER A 112 -11.71 2.41 -14.86
N TYR A 113 -10.49 2.61 -15.33
CA TYR A 113 -9.62 1.51 -15.74
C TYR A 113 -9.46 0.46 -14.63
N ILE A 114 -9.19 0.89 -13.39
CA ILE A 114 -9.06 -0.03 -12.25
C ILE A 114 -10.36 -0.78 -11.99
N LYS A 115 -11.51 -0.10 -12.05
CA LYS A 115 -12.82 -0.75 -11.88
C LYS A 115 -13.06 -1.80 -12.95
N ASP A 116 -12.79 -1.48 -14.20
CA ASP A 116 -13.07 -2.34 -15.36
C ASP A 116 -12.09 -3.53 -15.40
N ASN A 117 -10.80 -3.27 -15.32
CA ASN A 117 -9.76 -4.30 -15.41
C ASN A 117 -9.88 -5.33 -14.29
N TYR A 118 -10.15 -4.87 -13.08
CA TYR A 118 -10.28 -5.75 -11.92
C TYR A 118 -11.73 -6.11 -11.55
N LYS A 119 -12.72 -5.71 -12.36
CA LYS A 119 -14.16 -5.97 -12.14
C LYS A 119 -14.61 -5.57 -10.72
N ILE A 120 -14.27 -4.33 -10.32
CA ILE A 120 -14.62 -3.75 -9.04
C ILE A 120 -15.93 -2.97 -9.18
N LYS A 121 -16.97 -3.39 -8.42
CA LYS A 121 -18.27 -2.71 -8.39
C LYS A 121 -18.33 -1.61 -7.34
N ASP A 122 -17.46 -1.67 -6.34
CA ASP A 122 -17.38 -0.73 -5.24
C ASP A 122 -16.80 0.63 -5.69
N GLU A 123 -16.91 1.63 -4.84
CA GLU A 123 -16.34 2.95 -5.09
C GLU A 123 -14.80 2.89 -5.07
N VAL A 124 -14.19 3.58 -6.03
CA VAL A 124 -12.73 3.76 -6.14
C VAL A 124 -12.42 5.23 -6.10
N LYS A 125 -11.64 5.67 -5.12
CA LYS A 125 -11.18 7.06 -5.00
C LYS A 125 -9.66 7.13 -5.06
N LEU A 126 -9.17 8.20 -5.66
CA LEU A 126 -7.75 8.50 -5.76
C LEU A 126 -7.37 9.53 -4.70
N LYS A 127 -6.28 9.27 -3.99
CA LYS A 127 -5.72 10.19 -3.01
C LYS A 127 -4.26 10.46 -3.36
N GLY A 128 -3.86 11.72 -3.28
CA GLY A 128 -2.48 12.12 -3.51
C GLY A 128 -2.35 13.61 -3.78
N GLY A 129 -1.14 14.13 -3.76
CA GLY A 129 -0.82 15.53 -3.96
C GLY A 129 -0.64 16.28 -2.65
N THR A 130 -1.11 17.54 -2.61
CA THR A 130 -0.98 18.41 -1.45
C THR A 130 -1.71 17.87 -0.22
N LYS A 131 -1.31 18.34 0.95
CA LYS A 131 -1.92 18.01 2.24
C LYS A 131 -3.47 18.07 2.15
N ASN A 132 -4.12 17.06 2.68
CA ASN A 132 -5.58 16.87 2.69
C ASN A 132 -6.23 16.65 1.31
N HIS A 133 -5.48 16.67 0.20
CA HIS A 133 -6.06 16.44 -1.13
C HIS A 133 -6.53 14.98 -1.25
N GLY A 134 -7.77 14.80 -1.61
CA GLY A 134 -8.45 13.50 -1.65
C GLY A 134 -9.04 13.08 -0.30
N ALA A 135 -8.46 13.46 0.85
CA ALA A 135 -9.03 13.15 2.15
C ALA A 135 -10.37 13.86 2.39
N LYS A 136 -10.51 15.10 1.89
CA LYS A 136 -11.76 15.86 1.94
C LYS A 136 -12.91 15.13 1.24
N SER A 137 -12.69 14.64 0.02
CA SER A 137 -13.71 13.89 -0.72
C SER A 137 -14.07 12.56 -0.07
N ILE A 138 -13.14 11.94 0.66
CA ILE A 138 -13.40 10.73 1.45
C ILE A 138 -14.27 11.08 2.66
N LEU A 139 -13.94 12.16 3.38
CA LEU A 139 -14.72 12.64 4.52
C LEU A 139 -16.14 13.02 4.11
N GLU A 140 -16.30 13.75 3.00
CA GLU A 140 -17.60 14.13 2.43
C GLU A 140 -18.43 12.87 2.08
N TYR A 141 -17.81 11.85 1.50
CA TYR A 141 -18.48 10.59 1.22
C TYR A 141 -18.95 9.90 2.50
N LEU A 142 -18.10 9.79 3.52
CA LEU A 142 -18.45 9.17 4.78
C LEU A 142 -19.62 9.89 5.45
N THR A 143 -19.60 11.23 5.43
CA THR A 143 -20.64 12.07 6.04
C THR A 143 -21.96 12.00 5.27
N SER A 144 -21.93 12.12 3.94
CA SER A 144 -23.13 12.10 3.09
C SER A 144 -23.86 10.76 3.13
N HIS A 145 -23.12 9.66 3.37
CA HIS A 145 -23.69 8.32 3.52
C HIS A 145 -23.99 7.93 4.98
N ASN A 146 -23.94 8.90 5.92
CA ASN A 146 -24.18 8.68 7.35
C ASN A 146 -23.35 7.55 7.96
N ILE A 147 -22.11 7.39 7.53
CA ILE A 147 -21.20 6.35 8.03
C ILE A 147 -20.64 6.80 9.38
N LYS A 148 -21.09 6.16 10.45
CA LYS A 148 -20.69 6.51 11.83
C LYS A 148 -19.36 5.86 12.25
N SER A 149 -18.98 4.79 11.59
CA SER A 149 -17.74 4.06 11.90
C SER A 149 -17.19 3.37 10.66
N ALA A 150 -15.90 3.55 10.41
CA ALA A 150 -15.21 2.93 9.28
C ALA A 150 -13.89 2.32 9.69
N TYR A 151 -13.61 1.13 9.21
CA TYR A 151 -12.28 0.52 9.26
C TYR A 151 -11.36 1.17 8.23
N VAL A 152 -10.10 1.38 8.59
CA VAL A 152 -9.01 1.67 7.67
C VAL A 152 -8.13 0.43 7.57
N LEU A 153 -8.17 -0.23 6.45
CA LEU A 153 -7.45 -1.47 6.14
C LEU A 153 -6.53 -1.25 4.94
N GLY A 154 -5.42 -1.91 4.87
CA GLY A 154 -4.58 -1.85 3.67
C GLY A 154 -3.14 -2.30 3.91
N ILE A 155 -2.39 -2.31 2.81
CA ILE A 155 -1.00 -2.76 2.76
C ILE A 155 -0.13 -1.87 3.68
N SER A 156 0.94 -2.44 4.20
CA SER A 156 1.98 -1.67 4.89
C SER A 156 2.50 -0.57 3.95
N ASN A 157 2.76 0.60 4.50
CA ASN A 157 3.23 1.79 3.76
C ASN A 157 2.26 2.34 2.69
N SER A 158 1.01 1.87 2.63
CA SER A 158 -0.01 2.43 1.71
C SER A 158 -0.52 3.82 2.11
N GLY A 159 -0.10 4.35 3.27
CA GLY A 159 -0.48 5.68 3.75
C GLY A 159 -1.73 5.70 4.64
N LYS A 160 -2.06 4.60 5.34
CA LYS A 160 -3.17 4.54 6.32
C LYS A 160 -3.08 5.63 7.37
N SER A 161 -1.93 5.73 8.05
CA SER A 161 -1.71 6.75 9.10
C SER A 161 -1.79 8.17 8.54
N THR A 162 -1.31 8.38 7.32
CA THR A 162 -1.43 9.68 6.64
C THR A 162 -2.89 10.03 6.39
N LEU A 163 -3.70 9.08 5.88
CA LEU A 163 -5.14 9.31 5.69
C LEU A 163 -5.84 9.63 7.01
N ILE A 164 -5.55 8.88 8.07
CA ILE A 164 -6.16 9.11 9.39
C ILE A 164 -5.79 10.50 9.92
N ASN A 165 -4.52 10.90 9.80
CA ASN A 165 -4.07 12.23 10.20
C ASN A 165 -4.73 13.35 9.38
N ASP A 166 -4.85 13.17 8.05
CA ASP A 166 -5.54 14.12 7.19
C ASP A 166 -7.03 14.28 7.56
N LEU A 167 -7.70 13.16 7.87
CA LEU A 167 -9.10 13.19 8.32
C LEU A 167 -9.24 13.88 9.69
N MET A 168 -8.29 13.66 10.61
CA MET A 168 -8.25 14.33 11.91
C MET A 168 -8.06 15.83 11.75
N ASP A 169 -7.12 16.25 10.89
CA ASP A 169 -6.85 17.67 10.60
C ASP A 169 -8.10 18.35 10.01
N LEU A 170 -8.80 17.69 9.08
CA LEU A 170 -10.05 18.19 8.48
C LEU A 170 -11.21 18.32 9.48
N CYS A 171 -11.27 17.44 10.47
CA CYS A 171 -12.27 17.48 11.53
C CYS A 171 -11.90 18.42 12.70
N GLY A 172 -10.73 19.08 12.65
CA GLY A 172 -10.23 19.90 13.75
C GLY A 172 -9.94 19.09 15.04
N THR A 173 -9.70 17.79 14.88
CA THR A 173 -9.50 16.90 16.03
C THR A 173 -8.10 17.10 16.62
N ASN A 174 -8.05 17.49 17.90
CA ASN A 174 -6.80 17.72 18.60
C ASN A 174 -6.05 16.39 18.75
N LYS A 175 -4.84 16.26 18.17
CA LYS A 175 -4.00 15.06 18.26
C LYS A 175 -3.75 14.58 19.70
N ASN A 176 -3.88 15.46 20.67
CA ASN A 176 -3.75 15.14 22.09
C ASN A 176 -5.01 14.51 22.73
N LYS A 177 -6.13 14.47 22.00
CA LYS A 177 -7.41 13.90 22.49
C LYS A 177 -7.78 12.58 21.81
N ILE A 178 -6.82 11.83 21.31
CA ILE A 178 -7.09 10.49 20.75
C ILE A 178 -7.54 9.60 21.90
N ALA A 179 -8.86 9.47 22.07
CA ALA A 179 -9.42 8.49 22.97
C ALA A 179 -9.26 7.09 22.36
N VAL A 180 -8.20 6.42 22.74
CA VAL A 180 -7.91 5.06 22.31
C VAL A 180 -8.69 4.10 23.20
N ASN A 181 -9.90 3.77 22.83
CA ASN A 181 -10.65 2.70 23.47
C ASN A 181 -10.26 1.35 22.87
N ARG A 182 -9.36 0.65 23.55
CA ARG A 182 -9.12 -0.78 23.32
C ARG A 182 -10.16 -1.59 24.09
N ARG A 183 -10.81 -2.53 23.41
CA ARG A 183 -11.33 -3.71 24.10
C ARG A 183 -10.14 -4.64 24.36
N ALA A 184 -9.76 -4.75 25.62
CA ALA A 184 -8.81 -5.79 26.07
C ALA A 184 -9.34 -7.16 25.62
N ASN A 185 -8.44 -8.04 25.18
CA ASN A 185 -8.66 -9.46 24.81
C ASN A 185 -8.72 -9.82 23.32
N THR A 186 -8.13 -9.06 22.40
CA THR A 186 -7.91 -9.56 21.05
C THR A 186 -6.43 -9.48 20.69
N THR A 187 -5.87 -10.56 20.14
CA THR A 187 -4.49 -10.66 19.62
C THR A 187 -4.25 -9.68 18.46
N LEU A 188 -5.31 -9.15 17.86
CA LEU A 188 -5.29 -8.18 16.76
C LEU A 188 -5.59 -6.78 17.30
N ASP A 189 -4.63 -5.92 17.22
CA ASP A 189 -4.67 -4.56 17.77
C ASP A 189 -5.34 -3.57 16.81
N PHE A 190 -6.65 -3.36 16.97
CA PHE A 190 -7.38 -2.29 16.30
C PHE A 190 -7.37 -1.02 17.16
N LEU A 191 -7.05 0.11 16.55
CA LEU A 191 -7.04 1.41 17.21
C LEU A 191 -8.26 2.22 16.79
N ARG A 192 -9.04 2.70 17.76
CA ARG A 192 -10.20 3.56 17.50
C ARG A 192 -9.83 5.03 17.64
N VAL A 193 -10.09 5.81 16.61
CA VAL A 193 -9.86 7.25 16.56
C VAL A 193 -11.21 7.94 16.35
N LYS A 194 -11.69 8.64 17.36
CA LYS A 194 -12.92 9.47 17.25
C LYS A 194 -12.54 10.77 16.52
N LEU A 195 -13.03 10.95 15.30
CA LEU A 195 -12.78 12.16 14.52
C LEU A 195 -13.68 13.33 14.99
N ASN A 196 -14.94 13.05 15.24
CA ASN A 196 -15.93 13.98 15.79
C ASN A 196 -17.04 13.20 16.52
N GLU A 197 -18.13 13.87 16.90
CA GLU A 197 -19.25 13.22 17.60
C GLU A 197 -19.93 12.12 16.77
N GLN A 198 -19.84 12.19 15.45
CA GLN A 198 -20.60 11.33 14.54
C GLN A 198 -19.73 10.26 13.86
N LEU A 199 -18.39 10.45 13.78
CA LEU A 199 -17.51 9.59 12.98
C LEU A 199 -16.32 9.05 13.79
N THR A 200 -16.18 7.74 13.80
CA THR A 200 -15.03 7.02 14.39
C THR A 200 -14.32 6.22 13.33
N ILE A 201 -13.01 6.38 13.22
CA ILE A 201 -12.13 5.53 12.40
C ILE A 201 -11.56 4.41 13.27
N ILE A 202 -11.49 3.21 12.69
CA ILE A 202 -10.89 2.04 13.34
C ILE A 202 -9.68 1.63 12.49
N ASP A 203 -8.50 1.98 12.96
CA ASP A 203 -7.25 1.61 12.29
C ASP A 203 -6.94 0.14 12.53
N SER A 204 -6.59 -0.57 11.46
CA SER A 204 -6.19 -1.97 11.51
C SER A 204 -4.67 -2.10 11.37
N PRO A 205 -4.07 -3.20 11.85
CA PRO A 205 -2.71 -3.54 11.49
C PRO A 205 -2.52 -3.49 9.96
N GLY A 206 -1.37 -2.99 9.50
CA GLY A 206 -0.99 -3.09 8.10
C GLY A 206 -0.61 -4.53 7.77
N PHE A 207 -0.79 -4.94 6.52
CA PHE A 207 -0.35 -6.27 6.09
C PHE A 207 0.67 -6.20 4.95
N ILE A 208 1.51 -7.20 4.87
CA ILE A 208 2.47 -7.38 3.78
C ILE A 208 1.86 -8.35 2.77
N ILE A 209 2.07 -8.07 1.49
CA ILE A 209 1.71 -9.00 0.41
C ILE A 209 2.77 -10.10 0.38
N LYS A 210 2.36 -11.36 0.45
CA LYS A 210 3.26 -12.47 0.17
C LYS A 210 3.78 -12.40 -1.26
N ASN A 211 4.94 -13.03 -1.50
CA ASN A 211 5.59 -13.03 -2.80
C ASN A 211 5.93 -11.61 -3.28
N SER A 212 6.39 -10.78 -2.36
CA SER A 212 6.94 -9.46 -2.63
C SER A 212 8.46 -9.55 -2.59
N LEU A 213 9.13 -8.93 -3.56
CA LEU A 213 10.57 -8.76 -3.49
C LEU A 213 10.90 -7.87 -2.28
N ASP A 214 11.80 -8.37 -1.44
CA ASP A 214 12.30 -7.58 -0.31
C ASP A 214 13.38 -6.62 -0.82
N VAL A 215 13.09 -5.33 -0.75
CA VAL A 215 13.98 -4.28 -1.23
C VAL A 215 14.21 -3.29 -0.09
N ASP A 216 15.40 -3.33 0.49
CA ASP A 216 15.80 -2.47 1.62
C ASP A 216 15.92 -0.97 1.27
N ALA A 217 15.90 -0.61 0.00
CA ALA A 217 16.19 0.72 -0.50
C ALA A 217 14.95 1.42 -1.09
N TYR A 218 13.99 1.78 -0.25
CA TYR A 218 12.85 2.57 -0.71
C TYR A 218 13.17 4.06 -0.75
N ASN A 219 12.97 4.68 -1.90
CA ASN A 219 12.89 6.13 -2.01
C ASN A 219 11.56 6.64 -1.45
N LYS A 220 11.57 7.88 -0.98
CA LYS A 220 10.34 8.56 -0.50
C LYS A 220 9.33 8.85 -1.61
N GLY A 221 9.66 8.62 -2.89
CA GLY A 221 8.82 8.89 -4.05
C GLY A 221 8.89 7.78 -5.10
N ILE A 222 7.93 7.78 -6.02
CA ILE A 222 7.94 6.90 -7.20
C ILE A 222 8.66 7.64 -8.33
N THR A 223 9.51 6.95 -9.06
CA THR A 223 10.20 7.48 -10.22
C THR A 223 9.88 6.61 -11.45
N ALA A 224 9.76 7.26 -12.61
CA ALA A 224 9.58 6.60 -13.89
C ALA A 224 10.91 6.62 -14.66
N TYR A 225 11.39 5.46 -15.05
CA TYR A 225 12.61 5.29 -15.84
C TYR A 225 12.26 4.77 -17.22
N SER A 226 12.62 5.51 -18.27
CA SER A 226 12.40 5.11 -19.65
C SER A 226 13.64 4.45 -20.25
N PHE A 227 13.45 3.31 -20.92
CA PHE A 227 14.49 2.61 -21.63
C PHE A 227 14.06 2.27 -23.06
N ASN A 228 14.93 2.53 -24.05
CA ASN A 228 14.82 1.96 -25.37
C ASN A 228 15.56 0.63 -25.33
N ILE A 229 14.86 -0.46 -25.48
CA ILE A 229 15.35 -1.83 -25.42
C ILE A 229 15.58 -2.33 -26.84
N LYS A 230 16.72 -2.97 -27.05
CA LYS A 230 17.03 -3.73 -28.25
C LYS A 230 16.95 -5.23 -27.95
N ALA A 231 16.70 -6.02 -29.01
CA ALA A 231 16.71 -7.47 -28.89
C ALA A 231 18.04 -7.96 -28.27
N GLY A 232 17.93 -8.74 -27.20
CA GLY A 232 19.04 -9.23 -26.40
C GLY A 232 19.47 -8.34 -25.23
N ASP A 233 18.97 -7.13 -25.12
CA ASP A 233 19.23 -6.26 -23.96
C ASP A 233 18.69 -6.90 -22.67
N THR A 234 19.39 -6.67 -21.59
CA THR A 234 19.03 -7.16 -20.26
C THR A 234 18.98 -6.01 -19.27
N LEU A 235 17.91 -5.91 -18.52
CA LEU A 235 17.85 -5.05 -17.35
C LEU A 235 18.26 -5.85 -16.12
N SER A 236 19.21 -5.31 -15.37
CA SER A 236 19.55 -5.77 -14.04
C SER A 236 18.76 -4.98 -13.00
N LEU A 237 18.22 -5.67 -12.04
CA LEU A 237 17.43 -5.11 -10.95
C LEU A 237 18.07 -5.47 -9.61
N ILE A 238 17.98 -4.56 -8.65
CA ILE A 238 18.41 -4.74 -7.24
C ILE A 238 19.87 -5.26 -7.19
N ASP A 239 20.80 -4.39 -7.56
CA ASP A 239 22.25 -4.66 -7.50
C ASP A 239 22.67 -6.01 -8.13
N ASN A 240 22.13 -6.27 -9.33
CA ASN A 240 22.39 -7.50 -10.11
C ASN A 240 21.83 -8.79 -9.49
N LYS A 241 20.85 -8.69 -8.61
CA LYS A 241 20.18 -9.86 -8.03
C LYS A 241 19.18 -10.49 -9.01
N TYR A 242 18.47 -9.64 -9.77
CA TYR A 242 17.45 -10.06 -10.72
C TYR A 242 17.71 -9.49 -12.09
N TYR A 243 17.26 -10.21 -13.11
CA TYR A 243 17.47 -9.85 -14.52
C TYR A 243 16.18 -10.03 -15.32
N VAL A 244 15.95 -9.12 -16.25
CA VAL A 244 14.90 -9.21 -17.26
C VAL A 244 15.54 -8.99 -18.62
N LYS A 245 15.61 -10.04 -19.44
CA LYS A 245 16.14 -10.03 -20.81
C LYS A 245 15.01 -9.97 -21.81
N PHE A 246 15.15 -9.18 -22.84
CA PHE A 246 14.17 -9.00 -23.90
C PHE A 246 14.64 -9.64 -25.19
N ASP A 247 13.73 -10.30 -25.91
CA ASP A 247 14.04 -10.95 -27.20
C ASP A 247 13.85 -10.04 -28.42
N SER A 248 13.18 -8.93 -28.25
CA SER A 248 12.81 -8.00 -29.31
C SER A 248 12.89 -6.54 -28.91
N ASP A 249 12.94 -5.67 -29.92
CA ASP A 249 13.00 -4.22 -29.73
C ASP A 249 11.68 -3.70 -29.11
N THR A 250 11.78 -2.98 -28.01
CA THR A 250 10.64 -2.36 -27.36
C THR A 250 11.04 -1.10 -26.60
N LYS A 251 10.05 -0.28 -26.26
CA LYS A 251 10.20 0.81 -25.30
C LYS A 251 9.51 0.43 -24.01
N ILE A 252 10.19 0.63 -22.90
CA ILE A 252 9.63 0.38 -21.58
C ILE A 252 9.67 1.65 -20.72
N VAL A 253 8.72 1.74 -19.78
CA VAL A 253 8.76 2.72 -18.68
C VAL A 253 8.61 1.95 -17.39
N PHE A 254 9.64 1.98 -16.57
CA PHE A 254 9.63 1.30 -15.27
C PHE A 254 9.26 2.26 -14.16
N TYR A 255 8.13 2.03 -13.55
CA TYR A 255 7.64 2.77 -12.39
C TYR A 255 8.04 2.04 -11.10
N THR A 256 8.86 2.67 -10.30
CA THR A 256 9.38 2.07 -9.07
C THR A 256 9.62 3.13 -8.00
N ASN A 257 9.58 2.73 -6.74
CA ASN A 257 9.95 3.56 -5.59
C ASN A 257 11.38 3.32 -5.11
N VAL A 258 12.17 2.63 -5.89
CA VAL A 258 13.56 2.30 -5.57
C VAL A 258 14.51 3.24 -6.31
N ASP A 259 15.65 3.57 -5.67
CA ASP A 259 16.67 4.41 -6.30
C ASP A 259 17.25 3.73 -7.53
N ALA A 260 17.05 4.32 -8.72
CA ALA A 260 17.48 3.74 -9.98
C ALA A 260 18.99 3.53 -10.08
N ASN A 261 19.78 4.41 -9.50
CA ASN A 261 21.23 4.27 -9.54
C ASN A 261 21.72 2.98 -8.88
N LYS A 262 20.89 2.44 -7.96
CA LYS A 262 21.16 1.17 -7.28
C LYS A 262 20.39 -0.01 -7.89
N VAL A 263 19.32 0.23 -8.65
CA VAL A 263 18.30 -0.77 -8.89
C VAL A 263 18.16 -1.18 -10.32
N VAL A 264 18.38 -0.29 -11.30
CA VAL A 264 18.19 -0.61 -12.70
C VAL A 264 19.41 -0.24 -13.50
N LYS A 265 20.07 -1.25 -14.05
CA LYS A 265 21.19 -1.08 -15.00
C LYS A 265 20.88 -1.84 -16.27
N LYS A 266 21.10 -1.23 -17.41
CA LYS A 266 20.99 -1.88 -18.72
C LYS A 266 22.32 -2.53 -19.08
N TYR A 267 22.29 -3.81 -19.44
CA TYR A 267 23.44 -4.57 -19.92
C TYR A 267 23.21 -5.05 -21.34
N TYR A 268 24.25 -5.02 -22.13
CA TYR A 268 24.29 -5.55 -23.50
C TYR A 268 24.74 -7.01 -23.58
N ARG A 269 25.00 -7.66 -22.45
CA ARG A 269 25.44 -9.06 -22.37
C ARG A 269 24.38 -9.96 -21.79
N ALA A 270 24.40 -11.22 -22.19
CA ALA A 270 23.49 -12.21 -21.64
C ALA A 270 23.71 -12.37 -20.13
N ALA A 271 22.64 -12.26 -19.35
CA ALA A 271 22.66 -12.67 -17.97
C ALA A 271 22.55 -14.19 -17.89
N GLU A 272 23.28 -14.80 -16.98
CA GLU A 272 23.17 -16.23 -16.70
C GLU A 272 22.01 -16.52 -15.73
N GLY A 273 21.52 -17.76 -15.74
CA GLY A 273 20.53 -18.23 -14.77
C GLY A 273 19.09 -17.78 -15.02
N LEU A 274 18.76 -17.33 -16.24
CA LEU A 274 17.36 -17.00 -16.61
C LEU A 274 16.55 -18.30 -16.71
N LYS A 275 15.62 -18.51 -15.77
CA LYS A 275 14.88 -19.76 -15.61
C LYS A 275 13.44 -19.68 -16.13
N TYR A 276 12.89 -18.49 -16.20
CA TYR A 276 11.48 -18.28 -16.51
C TYR A 276 11.34 -17.43 -17.77
N CYS A 277 10.30 -17.74 -18.56
CA CYS A 277 9.95 -17.00 -19.76
C CYS A 277 8.49 -16.55 -19.68
N LEU A 278 8.21 -15.34 -20.15
CA LEU A 278 6.85 -14.79 -20.25
C LEU A 278 6.69 -14.13 -21.63
N ASP A 279 5.52 -14.33 -22.22
CA ASP A 279 5.10 -13.59 -23.40
C ASP A 279 4.34 -12.33 -22.94
N ILE A 280 4.76 -11.19 -23.43
CA ILE A 280 4.16 -9.88 -23.13
C ILE A 280 3.53 -9.38 -24.43
N ASN A 281 2.27 -8.96 -24.35
CA ASN A 281 1.58 -8.37 -25.50
C ASN A 281 1.87 -6.89 -25.64
N ASN A 282 1.38 -6.28 -26.73
CA ASN A 282 1.48 -4.83 -26.90
C ASN A 282 0.72 -4.12 -25.76
N TYR A 283 1.33 -3.06 -25.23
CA TYR A 283 0.73 -2.21 -24.20
C TYR A 283 0.34 -2.97 -22.92
N GLU A 284 1.21 -3.84 -22.46
CA GLU A 284 1.07 -4.52 -21.16
C GLU A 284 2.02 -3.98 -20.11
N ASP A 285 1.61 -4.08 -18.86
CA ASP A 285 2.46 -3.89 -17.69
C ASP A 285 2.94 -5.25 -17.18
N LEU A 286 4.25 -5.38 -16.97
CA LEU A 286 4.84 -6.43 -16.14
C LEU A 286 4.93 -5.91 -14.71
N VAL A 287 4.08 -6.40 -13.85
CA VAL A 287 4.11 -6.08 -12.40
C VAL A 287 5.14 -6.97 -11.74
N ILE A 288 6.04 -6.36 -10.96
CA ILE A 288 7.01 -7.04 -10.11
C ILE A 288 6.65 -6.69 -8.68
N THR A 289 6.00 -7.62 -7.98
CA THR A 289 5.44 -7.37 -6.66
C THR A 289 6.52 -6.93 -5.66
N GLY A 290 6.31 -5.79 -5.01
CA GLY A 290 7.26 -5.17 -4.08
C GLY A 290 8.27 -4.22 -4.73
N LEU A 291 8.37 -4.21 -6.06
CA LEU A 291 9.31 -3.33 -6.77
C LEU A 291 8.62 -2.27 -7.64
N GLY A 292 7.45 -2.58 -8.19
CA GLY A 292 6.73 -1.71 -9.10
C GLY A 292 6.28 -2.43 -10.35
N TYR A 293 6.20 -1.72 -11.49
CA TYR A 293 5.81 -2.33 -12.75
C TYR A 293 6.47 -1.66 -13.96
N MET A 294 6.65 -2.45 -15.00
CA MET A 294 7.19 -2.01 -16.29
C MET A 294 6.06 -1.95 -17.31
N TYR A 295 5.74 -0.77 -17.80
CA TYR A 295 4.98 -0.63 -19.03
C TYR A 295 5.84 -1.09 -20.21
N ILE A 296 5.32 -1.96 -21.05
CA ILE A 296 6.00 -2.52 -22.23
C ILE A 296 5.17 -2.19 -23.46
N LYS A 297 5.75 -1.41 -24.38
CA LYS A 297 5.00 -0.86 -25.51
C LYS A 297 4.70 -1.92 -26.58
N ASN A 298 5.69 -2.69 -26.97
CA ASN A 298 5.60 -3.64 -28.08
C ASN A 298 5.63 -5.07 -27.55
N LYS A 299 4.92 -5.96 -28.24
CA LYS A 299 4.96 -7.40 -27.97
C LYS A 299 6.40 -7.89 -27.95
N CYS A 300 6.75 -8.64 -26.93
CA CYS A 300 8.06 -9.27 -26.77
C CYS A 300 7.97 -10.49 -25.86
N LYS A 301 8.99 -11.34 -25.93
CA LYS A 301 9.20 -12.37 -24.92
C LYS A 301 10.31 -11.93 -23.99
N ILE A 302 10.09 -12.11 -22.70
CA ILE A 302 11.10 -11.84 -21.69
C ILE A 302 11.60 -13.15 -21.07
N SER A 303 12.86 -13.16 -20.71
CA SER A 303 13.48 -14.22 -19.90
C SER A 303 13.99 -13.60 -18.60
N THR A 304 13.77 -14.28 -17.48
CA THR A 304 14.09 -13.73 -16.16
C THR A 304 14.47 -14.82 -15.15
N ASN A 305 15.19 -14.44 -14.10
CA ASN A 305 15.40 -15.26 -12.92
C ASN A 305 14.46 -14.90 -11.76
N ILE A 306 13.54 -13.92 -11.95
CA ILE A 306 12.52 -13.60 -10.95
C ILE A 306 11.50 -14.74 -10.92
N PRO A 307 11.19 -15.33 -9.75
CA PRO A 307 10.18 -16.37 -9.66
C PRO A 307 8.80 -15.89 -10.14
N LEU A 308 8.10 -16.73 -10.88
CA LEU A 308 6.81 -16.37 -11.51
C LEU A 308 5.73 -15.90 -10.53
N ASN A 309 5.76 -16.38 -9.29
CA ASN A 309 4.84 -15.95 -8.25
C ASN A 309 5.04 -14.50 -7.76
N TYR A 310 6.12 -13.84 -8.19
CA TYR A 310 6.35 -12.41 -7.98
C TYR A 310 5.94 -11.55 -9.17
N LEU A 311 5.54 -12.19 -10.27
CA LEU A 311 5.27 -11.53 -11.54
C LEU A 311 3.77 -11.63 -11.89
N GLU A 312 3.26 -10.58 -12.49
CA GLU A 312 1.92 -10.52 -13.06
C GLU A 312 1.96 -9.69 -14.33
N THR A 313 1.23 -10.12 -15.37
CA THR A 313 0.99 -9.30 -16.55
C THR A 313 -0.43 -8.78 -16.54
N ARG A 314 -0.63 -7.55 -17.02
CA ARG A 314 -1.95 -6.95 -17.16
C ARG A 314 -1.96 -5.93 -18.30
N SER A 315 -3.13 -5.60 -18.81
CA SER A 315 -3.27 -4.44 -19.72
C SER A 315 -2.68 -3.21 -19.05
N SER A 316 -2.00 -2.37 -19.83
CA SER A 316 -1.32 -1.21 -19.25
C SER A 316 -2.27 -0.25 -18.57
N MET A 317 -1.84 0.27 -17.41
CA MET A 317 -2.57 1.32 -16.70
C MET A 317 -2.39 2.70 -17.34
N PHE A 318 -1.33 2.88 -18.14
CA PHE A 318 -0.92 4.20 -18.62
C PHE A 318 -0.59 4.27 -20.11
N GLY A 319 -0.74 3.22 -20.86
CA GLY A 319 -0.43 3.19 -22.27
C GLY A 319 -1.48 2.45 -23.06
N GLY A 320 -1.79 2.94 -24.24
CA GLY A 320 -2.70 2.33 -25.18
C GLY A 320 -2.32 2.69 -26.61
N PRO A 321 -3.01 2.12 -27.60
CA PRO A 321 -2.72 2.36 -29.01
C PRO A 321 -2.92 3.83 -29.45
N ASN A 322 -3.55 4.64 -28.61
CA ASN A 322 -3.89 6.04 -28.92
C ASN A 322 -3.03 7.07 -28.16
N GLU A 323 -1.92 6.65 -27.51
CA GLU A 323 -0.94 7.55 -26.86
C GLU A 323 0.41 7.57 -27.54
#